data_6441ecd85c0fd2be40826b2beeca06f0
#
_entry.id   6441ecd85c0fd2be40826b2beeca06f0
#
_cell.length_a   1.000
_cell.length_b   1.000
_cell.length_c   1.000
_cell.angle_alpha   90.00
_cell.angle_beta   90.00
_cell.angle_gamma   90.00
#
_symmetry.space_group_name_H-M   'P 1'
#
loop_
_entity.id
_entity.type
_entity.pdbx_description
1 polymer ?
#
loop_
_entity_poly.entity_id
_entity_poly.type
_entity_poly.pdbx_seq_one_letter_code
_entity_poly.pdbx_strand_id
1 'polypeptide(L)'
;MQRISFYALDNLKRFFPKLTGIREFIRSDAYLGKLKITVSVPQSLDFTTVPAKDKLHLLENVLLRISENVRRNDQKVKGTYRFISQPVKEVIKDYSLHIDPSVAINQKITAAPTIGKKWYVYDNAILNQLEHRLIKMLEAFMPKLKARYDDIYVLRNDEQSTRFKLTEFGGVRGFMPDFIMILTRHSDNTYWQVFLEPKGDDRLLDDAWKERMLETLNDRERIVIDENEHVRLVGIKFFANSQMDVFVSDMQNKLNDGESLETSSLSLPL
;
A
#
# COMPACT_ATOMS: atom_id res chain seq x y z
N MET A 1 -17.47 5.89 9.47
CA MET A 1 -16.96 4.62 10.03
C MET A 1 -15.43 4.48 10.01
N GLN A 2 -14.69 5.01 9.04
CA GLN A 2 -13.21 4.91 8.98
C GLN A 2 -12.44 5.58 10.14
N ARG A 3 -13.00 6.61 10.76
CA ARG A 3 -12.36 7.33 11.89
C ARG A 3 -12.23 6.48 13.16
N ILE A 4 -13.06 5.45 13.30
CA ILE A 4 -13.07 4.53 14.45
C ILE A 4 -12.03 3.41 14.27
N SER A 5 -11.58 3.12 13.06
CA SER A 5 -10.64 2.03 12.77
C SER A 5 -9.29 2.16 13.49
N PHE A 6 -8.84 3.39 13.77
CA PHE A 6 -7.61 3.60 14.55
C PHE A 6 -7.66 2.89 15.92
N TYR A 7 -8.84 2.84 16.56
CA TYR A 7 -9.04 2.23 17.87
C TYR A 7 -9.34 0.73 17.82
N ALA A 8 -9.27 0.08 16.66
CA ALA A 8 -9.24 -1.37 16.58
C ALA A 8 -7.95 -1.90 17.22
N LEU A 9 -8.02 -3.02 17.92
CA LEU A 9 -6.89 -3.56 18.70
C LEU A 9 -5.63 -3.75 17.84
N ASP A 10 -5.77 -4.27 16.63
CA ASP A 10 -4.65 -4.52 15.73
C ASP A 10 -3.97 -3.23 15.28
N ASN A 11 -4.74 -2.15 15.07
CA ASN A 11 -4.19 -0.85 14.75
C ASN A 11 -3.51 -0.21 15.97
N LEU A 12 -4.10 -0.33 17.15
CA LEU A 12 -3.49 0.19 18.38
C LEU A 12 -2.18 -0.53 18.72
N LYS A 13 -2.08 -1.83 18.50
CA LYS A 13 -0.85 -2.61 18.72
C LYS A 13 0.32 -2.16 17.84
N ARG A 14 0.07 -1.54 16.71
CA ARG A 14 1.13 -0.94 15.86
C ARG A 14 1.85 0.20 16.56
N PHE A 15 1.13 0.99 17.37
CA PHE A 15 1.66 2.12 18.13
C PHE A 15 2.04 1.74 19.56
N PHE A 16 1.37 0.75 20.12
CA PHE A 16 1.52 0.26 21.48
C PHE A 16 1.71 -1.27 21.46
N PRO A 17 2.92 -1.77 21.09
CA PRO A 17 3.16 -3.21 20.92
C PRO A 17 2.89 -4.08 22.16
N LYS A 18 3.00 -3.48 23.35
CA LYS A 18 2.75 -4.17 24.63
C LYS A 18 1.29 -4.19 25.06
N LEU A 19 0.40 -3.57 24.28
CA LEU A 19 -1.02 -3.50 24.58
C LEU A 19 -1.66 -4.90 24.46
N THR A 20 -2.33 -5.34 25.53
CA THR A 20 -2.99 -6.66 25.57
C THR A 20 -4.45 -6.62 25.11
N GLY A 21 -5.13 -5.47 25.27
CA GLY A 21 -6.51 -5.34 24.85
C GLY A 21 -7.08 -3.93 24.95
N ILE A 22 -8.22 -3.70 24.31
CA ILE A 22 -8.89 -2.37 24.26
C ILE A 22 -9.28 -1.91 25.69
N ARG A 23 -9.67 -2.82 26.58
CA ARG A 23 -10.00 -2.46 27.96
C ARG A 23 -8.81 -1.87 28.70
N GLU A 24 -7.62 -2.43 28.48
CA GLU A 24 -6.37 -1.89 29.01
C GLU A 24 -6.11 -0.50 28.42
N PHE A 25 -6.25 -0.33 27.11
CA PHE A 25 -6.05 0.97 26.45
C PHE A 25 -6.94 2.07 27.04
N ILE A 26 -8.19 1.76 27.37
CA ILE A 26 -9.15 2.73 27.93
C ILE A 26 -8.87 3.02 29.41
N ARG A 27 -8.52 2.01 30.20
CA ARG A 27 -8.51 2.10 31.66
C ARG A 27 -7.13 2.30 32.27
N SER A 28 -6.07 1.88 31.61
CA SER A 28 -4.73 1.99 32.15
C SER A 28 -4.21 3.42 32.07
N ASP A 29 -3.57 3.85 33.14
CA ASP A 29 -2.88 5.14 33.25
C ASP A 29 -1.72 5.30 32.24
N ALA A 30 -1.20 4.18 31.75
CA ALA A 30 -0.20 4.17 30.69
C ALA A 30 -0.75 4.63 29.34
N TYR A 31 -2.08 4.64 29.17
CA TYR A 31 -2.75 5.04 27.94
C TYR A 31 -3.81 6.12 28.20
N LEU A 32 -5.10 5.79 28.11
CA LEU A 32 -6.19 6.76 28.27
C LEU A 32 -6.72 6.90 29.71
N GLY A 33 -6.29 6.06 30.66
CA GLY A 33 -6.86 6.02 32.00
C GLY A 33 -6.80 7.34 32.78
N LYS A 34 -5.79 8.19 32.51
CA LYS A 34 -5.67 9.54 33.09
C LYS A 34 -6.25 10.65 32.24
N LEU A 35 -6.83 10.32 31.07
CA LEU A 35 -7.37 11.35 30.19
C LEU A 35 -8.55 12.05 30.85
N LYS A 36 -8.43 13.34 31.07
CA LYS A 36 -9.50 14.22 31.50
C LYS A 36 -9.94 15.08 30.33
N ILE A 37 -11.24 15.02 30.01
CA ILE A 37 -11.82 15.86 28.97
C ILE A 37 -12.60 16.97 29.67
N THR A 38 -12.14 18.22 29.50
CA THR A 38 -12.83 19.39 30.00
C THR A 38 -13.63 20.01 28.86
N VAL A 39 -14.93 20.17 29.07
CA VAL A 39 -15.83 20.81 28.11
C VAL A 39 -16.24 22.15 28.67
N SER A 40 -15.88 23.24 28.01
CA SER A 40 -16.33 24.58 28.37
C SER A 40 -17.62 24.87 27.63
N VAL A 41 -18.66 25.22 28.36
CA VAL A 41 -19.97 25.59 27.82
C VAL A 41 -20.36 26.99 28.26
N PRO A 42 -21.18 27.75 27.52
CA PRO A 42 -21.73 29.03 27.99
C PRO A 42 -22.47 28.85 29.32
N GLN A 43 -22.43 29.87 30.19
CA GLN A 43 -23.12 29.81 31.51
C GLN A 43 -24.63 29.54 31.41
N SER A 44 -25.24 29.85 30.27
CA SER A 44 -26.66 29.61 29.98
C SER A 44 -26.97 28.15 29.61
N LEU A 45 -25.97 27.31 29.41
CA LEU A 45 -26.14 25.93 28.98
C LEU A 45 -25.79 24.96 30.11
N ASP A 46 -26.77 24.18 30.56
CA ASP A 46 -26.51 23.03 31.41
C ASP A 46 -26.04 21.83 30.57
N PHE A 47 -24.81 21.40 30.75
CA PHE A 47 -24.23 20.26 30.02
C PHE A 47 -25.00 18.96 30.23
N THR A 48 -25.72 18.81 31.37
CA THR A 48 -26.54 17.63 31.62
C THR A 48 -27.68 17.50 30.62
N THR A 49 -28.21 18.61 30.13
CA THR A 49 -29.33 18.67 29.16
C THR A 49 -28.88 18.48 27.72
N VAL A 50 -27.58 18.54 27.44
CA VAL A 50 -27.04 18.33 26.08
C VAL A 50 -27.37 16.91 25.61
N PRO A 51 -27.94 16.75 24.39
CA PRO A 51 -28.30 15.46 23.85
C PRO A 51 -27.12 14.48 23.80
N ALA A 52 -27.38 13.21 24.04
CA ALA A 52 -26.35 12.17 24.02
C ALA A 52 -25.59 12.10 22.68
N LYS A 53 -26.27 12.40 21.57
CA LYS A 53 -25.65 12.47 20.23
C LYS A 53 -24.55 13.53 20.15
N ASP A 54 -24.80 14.71 20.73
CA ASP A 54 -23.84 15.82 20.70
C ASP A 54 -22.66 15.56 21.64
N LYS A 55 -22.92 14.93 22.79
CA LYS A 55 -21.87 14.41 23.69
C LYS A 55 -20.98 13.38 22.99
N LEU A 56 -21.60 12.47 22.22
CA LEU A 56 -20.87 11.47 21.45
C LEU A 56 -19.99 12.13 20.37
N HIS A 57 -20.52 13.13 19.66
CA HIS A 57 -19.77 13.85 18.64
C HIS A 57 -18.56 14.60 19.22
N LEU A 58 -18.71 15.21 20.41
CA LEU A 58 -17.58 15.81 21.13
C LEU A 58 -16.51 14.77 21.45
N LEU A 59 -16.92 13.60 21.95
CA LEU A 59 -16.00 12.50 22.25
C LEU A 59 -15.27 12.00 20.98
N GLU A 60 -15.99 11.82 19.88
CA GLU A 60 -15.39 11.44 18.59
C GLU A 60 -14.33 12.43 18.14
N ASN A 61 -14.57 13.73 18.27
CA ASN A 61 -13.60 14.77 17.92
C ASN A 61 -12.35 14.71 18.82
N VAL A 62 -12.52 14.47 20.11
CA VAL A 62 -11.38 14.28 21.03
C VAL A 62 -10.57 13.05 20.64
N LEU A 63 -11.23 11.92 20.43
CA LEU A 63 -10.57 10.68 19.99
C LEU A 63 -9.84 10.86 18.65
N LEU A 64 -10.43 11.61 17.72
CA LEU A 64 -9.75 11.92 16.46
C LEU A 64 -8.45 12.68 16.69
N ARG A 65 -8.46 13.74 17.50
CA ARG A 65 -7.26 14.51 17.85
C ARG A 65 -6.21 13.67 18.57
N ILE A 66 -6.63 12.75 19.45
CA ILE A 66 -5.71 11.81 20.11
C ILE A 66 -5.05 10.92 19.06
N SER A 67 -5.84 10.36 18.13
CA SER A 67 -5.29 9.50 17.07
C SER A 67 -4.29 10.22 16.18
N GLU A 68 -4.55 11.49 15.87
CA GLU A 68 -3.64 12.35 15.11
C GLU A 68 -2.34 12.62 15.89
N ASN A 69 -2.44 12.92 17.18
CA ASN A 69 -1.29 13.18 18.03
C ASN A 69 -0.44 11.92 18.24
N VAL A 70 -1.06 10.75 18.45
CA VAL A 70 -0.32 9.48 18.56
C VAL A 70 0.44 9.22 17.26
N ARG A 71 -0.22 9.37 16.11
CA ARG A 71 0.43 9.21 14.81
C ARG A 71 1.57 10.22 14.61
N ARG A 72 1.43 11.47 15.04
CA ARG A 72 2.50 12.49 14.96
C ARG A 72 3.68 12.19 15.90
N ASN A 73 3.40 11.72 17.11
CA ASN A 73 4.44 11.44 18.11
C ASN A 73 5.23 10.15 17.85
N ASP A 74 4.63 9.21 17.13
CA ASP A 74 5.31 7.98 16.68
C ASP A 74 6.30 8.24 15.51
N GLN A 75 6.38 9.49 15.09
CA GLN A 75 7.14 9.96 13.93
C GLN A 75 8.61 10.19 14.24
N LYS A 76 9.33 9.17 14.69
CA LYS A 76 10.78 9.26 14.89
C LYS A 76 11.56 9.26 13.58
N VAL A 77 10.96 8.77 12.48
CA VAL A 77 11.62 8.63 11.18
C VAL A 77 10.72 9.15 10.09
N LYS A 78 11.19 10.13 9.33
CA LYS A 78 10.53 10.61 8.10
C LYS A 78 11.13 9.91 6.91
N GLY A 79 10.29 9.57 5.93
CA GLY A 79 10.76 9.06 4.66
C GLY A 79 11.63 10.08 3.92
N THR A 80 12.70 9.60 3.37
CA THR A 80 13.62 10.38 2.52
C THR A 80 13.47 9.96 1.07
N TYR A 81 14.09 10.70 0.16
CA TYR A 81 14.18 10.35 -1.26
C TYR A 81 15.34 9.38 -1.55
N ARG A 82 16.00 8.86 -0.52
CA ARG A 82 17.15 7.96 -0.65
C ARG A 82 16.71 6.52 -0.43
N PHE A 83 17.18 5.65 -1.30
CA PHE A 83 16.97 4.21 -1.27
C PHE A 83 18.30 3.49 -1.22
N ILE A 84 18.32 2.36 -0.53
CA ILE A 84 19.48 1.47 -0.47
C ILE A 84 19.15 0.24 -1.30
N SER A 85 20.01 -0.09 -2.26
CA SER A 85 19.87 -1.31 -3.05
C SER A 85 20.25 -2.53 -2.23
N GLN A 86 19.50 -3.62 -2.40
CA GLN A 86 19.78 -4.92 -1.79
C GLN A 86 19.61 -6.04 -2.82
N PRO A 87 20.43 -7.10 -2.76
CA PRO A 87 20.26 -8.25 -3.64
C PRO A 87 18.88 -8.88 -3.48
N VAL A 88 18.17 -9.07 -4.59
CA VAL A 88 16.81 -9.62 -4.60
C VAL A 88 16.73 -10.98 -3.89
N LYS A 89 17.76 -11.84 -4.05
CA LYS A 89 17.86 -13.14 -3.38
C LYS A 89 17.87 -13.07 -1.84
N GLU A 90 18.24 -11.94 -1.27
CA GLU A 90 18.22 -11.73 0.18
C GLU A 90 16.86 -11.27 0.68
N VAL A 91 16.06 -10.76 -0.24
CA VAL A 91 14.73 -10.18 0.03
C VAL A 91 13.61 -11.19 -0.15
N ILE A 92 13.66 -11.96 -1.24
CA ILE A 92 12.66 -12.99 -1.55
C ILE A 92 12.99 -14.26 -0.76
N LYS A 93 11.98 -14.77 -0.06
CA LYS A 93 12.06 -16.03 0.70
C LYS A 93 10.85 -16.88 0.40
N ASP A 94 11.04 -18.20 0.45
CA ASP A 94 9.93 -19.13 0.46
C ASP A 94 9.09 -18.92 1.72
N TYR A 95 7.79 -18.86 1.57
CA TYR A 95 6.85 -18.79 2.68
C TYR A 95 5.59 -19.59 2.38
N SER A 96 4.94 -20.04 3.43
CA SER A 96 3.63 -20.67 3.34
C SER A 96 2.59 -19.76 3.96
N LEU A 97 1.54 -19.48 3.20
CA LEU A 97 0.44 -18.64 3.65
C LEU A 97 -0.74 -19.51 4.10
N HIS A 98 -1.12 -19.39 5.36
CA HIS A 98 -2.31 -20.02 5.91
C HIS A 98 -3.39 -18.94 6.08
N ILE A 99 -4.49 -19.08 5.35
CA ILE A 99 -5.60 -18.14 5.41
C ILE A 99 -6.78 -18.84 6.08
N ASP A 100 -7.36 -18.20 7.08
CA ASP A 100 -8.60 -18.67 7.69
C ASP A 100 -9.69 -18.79 6.61
N PRO A 101 -10.42 -19.94 6.52
CA PRO A 101 -11.44 -20.14 5.51
C PRO A 101 -12.53 -19.06 5.51
N SER A 102 -12.89 -18.54 6.68
CA SER A 102 -13.89 -17.46 6.77
C SER A 102 -13.37 -16.15 6.17
N VAL A 103 -12.09 -15.83 6.36
CA VAL A 103 -11.44 -14.67 5.76
C VAL A 103 -11.33 -14.85 4.25
N ALA A 104 -10.93 -16.04 3.80
CA ALA A 104 -10.83 -16.34 2.37
C ALA A 104 -12.19 -16.17 1.66
N ILE A 105 -13.27 -16.66 2.25
CA ILE A 105 -14.63 -16.51 1.71
C ILE A 105 -15.04 -15.02 1.68
N ASN A 106 -14.89 -14.32 2.80
CA ASN A 106 -15.34 -12.94 2.93
C ASN A 106 -14.59 -11.98 1.99
N GLN A 107 -13.30 -12.20 1.79
CA GLN A 107 -12.46 -11.39 0.91
C GLN A 107 -12.36 -11.94 -0.52
N LYS A 108 -13.05 -13.05 -0.82
CA LYS A 108 -12.99 -13.74 -2.11
C LYS A 108 -11.56 -14.08 -2.54
N ILE A 109 -10.75 -14.53 -1.58
CA ILE A 109 -9.38 -14.94 -1.83
C ILE A 109 -9.40 -16.36 -2.40
N THR A 110 -8.71 -16.56 -3.51
CA THR A 110 -8.56 -17.86 -4.15
C THR A 110 -7.10 -18.13 -4.49
N ALA A 111 -6.75 -19.41 -4.58
CA ALA A 111 -5.44 -19.83 -5.06
C ALA A 111 -5.54 -20.22 -6.53
N ALA A 112 -4.63 -19.71 -7.34
CA ALA A 112 -4.48 -20.12 -8.74
C ALA A 112 -3.05 -20.58 -8.98
N PRO A 113 -2.84 -21.78 -9.58
CA PRO A 113 -1.51 -22.24 -9.94
C PRO A 113 -0.84 -21.29 -10.92
N THR A 114 0.41 -20.96 -10.65
CA THR A 114 1.26 -20.14 -11.51
C THR A 114 2.44 -20.93 -12.08
N ILE A 115 2.48 -22.22 -11.79
CA ILE A 115 3.44 -23.15 -12.36
C ILE A 115 3.41 -23.06 -13.89
N GLY A 116 4.58 -22.81 -14.49
CA GLY A 116 4.70 -22.53 -15.92
C GLY A 116 4.68 -21.05 -16.32
N LYS A 117 4.28 -20.15 -15.44
CA LYS A 117 4.46 -18.70 -15.62
C LYS A 117 5.85 -18.31 -15.10
N LYS A 118 6.89 -18.47 -15.91
CA LYS A 118 8.28 -18.19 -15.52
C LYS A 118 8.54 -16.77 -14.98
N TRP A 119 7.60 -15.87 -15.21
CA TRP A 119 7.66 -14.49 -14.75
C TRP A 119 7.02 -14.25 -13.38
N TYR A 120 6.24 -15.22 -12.84
CA TYR A 120 5.68 -15.10 -11.48
C TYR A 120 6.54 -15.92 -10.52
N VAL A 121 6.98 -15.28 -9.44
CA VAL A 121 8.02 -15.84 -8.57
C VAL A 121 7.55 -17.04 -7.74
N TYR A 122 6.24 -17.09 -7.41
CA TYR A 122 5.70 -18.14 -6.55
C TYR A 122 4.89 -19.18 -7.36
N ASP A 123 4.83 -20.40 -6.85
CA ASP A 123 4.09 -21.50 -7.48
C ASP A 123 2.58 -21.32 -7.50
N ASN A 124 2.05 -20.52 -6.57
CA ASN A 124 0.64 -20.21 -6.46
C ASN A 124 0.41 -18.71 -6.25
N ALA A 125 -0.54 -18.16 -6.97
CA ALA A 125 -1.07 -16.84 -6.74
C ALA A 125 -2.28 -16.93 -5.80
N ILE A 126 -2.10 -16.55 -4.52
CA ILE A 126 -3.16 -16.51 -3.52
C ILE A 126 -3.64 -15.06 -3.43
N LEU A 127 -4.76 -14.76 -4.09
CA LEU A 127 -5.13 -13.41 -4.44
C LEU A 127 -6.64 -13.20 -4.30
N ASN A 128 -7.05 -11.94 -4.06
CA ASN A 128 -8.43 -11.52 -4.21
C ASN A 128 -8.80 -11.33 -5.69
N GLN A 129 -10.08 -11.07 -5.96
CA GLN A 129 -10.59 -10.97 -7.33
C GLN A 129 -9.91 -9.85 -8.14
N LEU A 130 -9.63 -8.70 -7.54
CA LEU A 130 -9.00 -7.56 -8.22
C LEU A 130 -7.52 -7.85 -8.53
N GLU A 131 -6.82 -8.44 -7.59
CA GLU A 131 -5.43 -8.90 -7.76
C GLU A 131 -5.32 -9.94 -8.88
N HIS A 132 -6.27 -10.89 -8.97
CA HIS A 132 -6.32 -11.84 -10.09
C HIS A 132 -6.49 -11.14 -11.45
N ARG A 133 -7.30 -10.09 -11.51
CA ARG A 133 -7.45 -9.29 -12.74
C ARG A 133 -6.14 -8.60 -13.13
N LEU A 134 -5.41 -8.06 -12.14
CA LEU A 134 -4.08 -7.48 -12.38
C LEU A 134 -3.14 -8.54 -12.97
N ILE A 135 -3.07 -9.73 -12.40
CA ILE A 135 -2.21 -10.81 -12.93
C ILE A 135 -2.57 -11.20 -14.37
N LYS A 136 -3.87 -11.32 -14.68
CA LYS A 136 -4.33 -11.57 -16.07
C LYS A 136 -3.93 -10.46 -17.02
N MET A 137 -4.05 -9.20 -16.57
CA MET A 137 -3.67 -8.05 -17.38
C MET A 137 -2.16 -8.03 -17.61
N LEU A 138 -1.34 -8.27 -16.58
CA LEU A 138 0.11 -8.40 -16.73
C LEU A 138 0.48 -9.53 -17.70
N GLU A 139 -0.21 -10.67 -17.65
CA GLU A 139 -0.01 -11.77 -18.59
C GLU A 139 -0.22 -11.34 -20.05
N ALA A 140 -1.25 -10.53 -20.31
CA ALA A 140 -1.50 -9.96 -21.64
C ALA A 140 -0.41 -8.96 -22.06
N PHE A 141 0.25 -8.31 -21.11
CA PHE A 141 1.38 -7.39 -21.36
C PHE A 141 2.72 -8.09 -21.59
N MET A 142 2.88 -9.34 -21.16
CA MET A 142 4.18 -10.04 -21.21
C MET A 142 4.85 -10.04 -22.59
N PRO A 143 4.14 -10.23 -23.73
CA PRO A 143 4.80 -10.15 -25.05
C PRO A 143 5.45 -8.80 -25.32
N LYS A 144 4.82 -7.70 -24.90
CA LYS A 144 5.34 -6.33 -25.07
C LYS A 144 6.52 -6.09 -24.15
N LEU A 145 6.44 -6.55 -22.90
CA LEU A 145 7.55 -6.42 -21.95
C LEU A 145 8.78 -7.22 -22.41
N LYS A 146 8.58 -8.46 -22.85
CA LYS A 146 9.67 -9.33 -23.36
C LYS A 146 10.38 -8.77 -24.59
N ALA A 147 9.75 -7.89 -25.34
CA ALA A 147 10.39 -7.20 -26.45
C ALA A 147 11.47 -6.19 -26.00
N ARG A 148 11.47 -5.79 -24.71
CA ARG A 148 12.33 -4.73 -24.17
C ARG A 148 13.17 -5.15 -22.95
N TYR A 149 12.73 -6.20 -22.28
CA TYR A 149 13.33 -6.67 -21.03
C TYR A 149 13.72 -8.13 -21.13
N ASP A 150 14.95 -8.45 -20.73
CA ASP A 150 15.49 -9.81 -20.71
C ASP A 150 14.82 -10.66 -19.63
N ASP A 151 14.84 -10.12 -18.41
CA ASP A 151 14.27 -10.76 -17.26
C ASP A 151 13.05 -9.99 -16.76
N ILE A 152 11.98 -10.74 -16.45
CA ILE A 152 10.75 -10.20 -15.91
C ILE A 152 10.34 -11.08 -14.74
N TYR A 153 10.28 -10.50 -13.55
CA TYR A 153 9.81 -11.19 -12.34
C TYR A 153 8.72 -10.37 -11.67
N VAL A 154 7.59 -11.00 -11.41
CA VAL A 154 6.49 -10.41 -10.63
C VAL A 154 6.33 -11.20 -9.35
N LEU A 155 6.30 -10.50 -8.24
CA LEU A 155 6.06 -11.08 -6.92
C LEU A 155 4.95 -10.33 -6.20
N ARG A 156 4.15 -11.06 -5.43
CA ARG A 156 3.27 -10.48 -4.44
C ARG A 156 4.12 -10.09 -3.23
N ASN A 157 3.99 -8.86 -2.79
CA ASN A 157 4.71 -8.39 -1.62
C ASN A 157 4.14 -9.05 -0.35
N ASP A 158 5.02 -9.55 0.49
CA ASP A 158 4.65 -10.12 1.77
C ASP A 158 4.49 -9.01 2.82
N GLU A 159 3.27 -8.83 3.33
CA GLU A 159 2.98 -7.83 4.35
C GLU A 159 3.75 -8.04 5.66
N GLN A 160 4.24 -9.24 5.92
CA GLN A 160 5.07 -9.55 7.09
C GLN A 160 6.53 -9.15 6.87
N SER A 161 6.96 -9.05 5.61
CA SER A 161 8.27 -8.56 5.24
C SER A 161 8.21 -7.05 5.02
N THR A 162 8.89 -6.27 5.84
CA THR A 162 8.93 -4.80 5.67
C THR A 162 9.93 -4.34 4.60
N ARG A 163 10.51 -5.22 3.84
CA ARG A 163 11.64 -4.93 2.94
C ARG A 163 11.28 -4.09 1.73
N PHE A 164 10.07 -4.27 1.19
CA PHE A 164 9.53 -3.42 0.12
C PHE A 164 8.57 -2.35 0.65
N LYS A 165 8.74 -1.96 1.90
CA LYS A 165 7.97 -0.89 2.49
C LYS A 165 8.51 0.46 2.03
N LEU A 166 7.63 1.26 1.46
CA LEU A 166 7.88 2.66 1.16
C LEU A 166 7.43 3.52 2.33
N THR A 167 8.17 4.59 2.62
CA THR A 167 7.75 5.59 3.61
C THR A 167 7.50 6.91 2.90
N GLU A 168 6.39 7.55 3.20
CA GLU A 168 5.98 8.81 2.57
C GLU A 168 7.11 9.85 2.63
N PHE A 169 7.46 10.41 1.48
CA PHE A 169 8.54 11.39 1.37
C PHE A 169 8.25 12.64 2.20
N GLY A 170 9.16 12.98 3.11
CA GLY A 170 8.97 14.05 4.07
C GLY A 170 7.87 13.79 5.11
N GLY A 171 7.15 12.69 5.00
CA GLY A 171 6.11 12.20 5.89
C GLY A 171 6.54 10.94 6.63
N VAL A 172 5.57 10.24 7.18
CA VAL A 172 5.80 9.13 8.14
C VAL A 172 4.90 7.94 7.86
N ARG A 173 3.94 8.09 6.94
CA ARG A 173 3.04 7.01 6.59
C ARG A 173 3.80 5.93 5.86
N GLY A 174 3.66 4.68 6.31
CA GLY A 174 4.21 3.53 5.62
C GLY A 174 3.22 2.99 4.59
N PHE A 175 3.74 2.53 3.47
CA PHE A 175 3.01 1.90 2.40
C PHE A 175 3.76 0.67 1.91
N MET A 176 3.08 -0.44 1.77
CA MET A 176 3.60 -1.65 1.14
C MET A 176 2.77 -1.92 -0.10
N PRO A 177 3.31 -1.66 -1.30
CA PRO A 177 2.64 -2.01 -2.55
C PRO A 177 2.38 -3.51 -2.62
N ASP A 178 1.20 -3.91 -3.10
CA ASP A 178 0.79 -5.32 -3.14
C ASP A 178 1.67 -6.16 -4.07
N PHE A 179 2.18 -5.56 -5.15
CA PHE A 179 3.04 -6.25 -6.12
C PHE A 179 4.28 -5.45 -6.46
N ILE A 180 5.35 -6.19 -6.68
CA ILE A 180 6.62 -5.68 -7.20
C ILE A 180 6.90 -6.41 -8.52
N MET A 181 7.27 -5.66 -9.55
CA MET A 181 7.79 -6.24 -10.78
C MET A 181 9.24 -5.80 -10.96
N ILE A 182 10.12 -6.75 -11.22
CA ILE A 182 11.55 -6.52 -11.44
C ILE A 182 11.83 -6.84 -12.90
N LEU A 183 12.46 -5.90 -13.60
CA LEU A 183 12.76 -5.98 -15.00
C LEU A 183 14.24 -5.69 -15.24
N THR A 184 14.88 -6.40 -16.17
CA THR A 184 16.23 -6.10 -16.66
C THR A 184 16.10 -5.61 -18.09
N ARG A 185 16.51 -4.36 -18.36
CA ARG A 185 16.36 -3.76 -19.69
C ARG A 185 17.45 -4.22 -20.64
N HIS A 186 17.08 -4.65 -21.88
CA HIS A 186 18.03 -5.11 -22.91
C HIS A 186 19.12 -4.10 -23.24
N SER A 187 18.75 -2.83 -23.37
CA SER A 187 19.62 -1.82 -23.98
C SER A 187 20.83 -1.43 -23.13
N ASP A 188 20.71 -1.50 -21.80
CA ASP A 188 21.72 -0.99 -20.86
C ASP A 188 21.87 -1.79 -19.58
N ASN A 189 21.21 -2.93 -19.48
CA ASN A 189 21.17 -3.79 -18.27
C ASN A 189 20.70 -3.06 -17.01
N THR A 190 19.89 -2.00 -17.17
CA THR A 190 19.30 -1.30 -16.02
C THR A 190 18.23 -2.18 -15.37
N TYR A 191 18.26 -2.27 -14.05
CA TYR A 191 17.25 -2.96 -13.25
C TYR A 191 16.12 -2.00 -12.91
N TRP A 192 14.91 -2.34 -13.34
CA TRP A 192 13.71 -1.56 -13.04
C TRP A 192 12.90 -2.27 -11.96
N GLN A 193 12.67 -1.59 -10.86
CA GLN A 193 11.76 -2.04 -9.82
C GLN A 193 10.46 -1.26 -9.91
N VAL A 194 9.42 -1.94 -10.35
CA VAL A 194 8.10 -1.36 -10.61
C VAL A 194 7.14 -1.72 -9.48
N PHE A 195 6.48 -0.72 -8.93
CA PHE A 195 5.51 -0.89 -7.85
C PHE A 195 4.09 -0.82 -8.41
N LEU A 196 3.29 -1.85 -8.10
CA LEU A 196 1.93 -2.02 -8.58
C LEU A 196 0.99 -2.19 -7.39
N GLU A 197 -0.13 -1.47 -7.41
CA GLU A 197 -1.11 -1.48 -6.33
C GLU A 197 -2.53 -1.62 -6.89
N PRO A 198 -3.17 -2.80 -6.76
CA PRO A 198 -4.60 -2.94 -6.97
C PRO A 198 -5.38 -2.21 -5.89
N LYS A 199 -6.41 -1.45 -6.28
CA LYS A 199 -7.19 -0.65 -5.34
C LYS A 199 -8.67 -0.70 -5.67
N GLY A 200 -9.50 -1.04 -4.68
CA GLY A 200 -10.95 -0.94 -4.81
C GLY A 200 -11.38 0.50 -5.07
N ASP A 201 -12.36 0.70 -5.94
CA ASP A 201 -12.85 2.04 -6.35
C ASP A 201 -13.33 2.87 -5.15
N ASP A 202 -13.82 2.21 -4.09
CA ASP A 202 -14.26 2.82 -2.83
C ASP A 202 -13.12 3.40 -1.98
N ARG A 203 -11.87 3.05 -2.29
CA ARG A 203 -10.67 3.47 -1.53
C ARG A 203 -9.78 4.48 -2.27
N LEU A 204 -10.08 4.80 -3.52
CA LEU A 204 -9.22 5.64 -4.35
C LEU A 204 -8.95 7.01 -3.72
N LEU A 205 -9.99 7.66 -3.19
CA LEU A 205 -9.85 8.99 -2.57
C LEU A 205 -9.05 8.92 -1.25
N ASP A 206 -9.34 7.94 -0.42
CA ASP A 206 -8.69 7.79 0.89
C ASP A 206 -7.20 7.45 0.76
N ASP A 207 -6.85 6.69 -0.26
CA ASP A 207 -5.49 6.22 -0.53
C ASP A 207 -4.75 7.07 -1.59
N ALA A 208 -5.32 8.17 -2.07
CA ALA A 208 -4.72 9.05 -3.08
C ALA A 208 -3.29 9.52 -2.73
N TRP A 209 -2.93 9.56 -1.45
CA TRP A 209 -1.57 9.87 -1.02
C TRP A 209 -0.55 8.79 -1.41
N LYS A 210 -0.96 7.52 -1.48
CA LYS A 210 -0.13 6.40 -1.93
C LYS A 210 0.14 6.53 -3.43
N GLU A 211 -0.87 6.88 -4.21
CA GLU A 211 -0.72 7.10 -5.64
C GLU A 211 0.23 8.28 -5.93
N ARG A 212 0.09 9.40 -5.21
CA ARG A 212 1.05 10.53 -5.30
C ARG A 212 2.47 10.11 -4.94
N MET A 213 2.62 9.21 -3.95
CA MET A 213 3.92 8.68 -3.59
C MET A 213 4.52 7.81 -4.69
N LEU A 214 3.72 6.93 -5.32
CA LEU A 214 4.13 6.15 -6.48
C LEU A 214 4.53 7.07 -7.66
N GLU A 215 3.77 8.13 -7.92
CA GLU A 215 4.11 9.13 -8.93
C GLU A 215 5.47 9.78 -8.65
N THR A 216 5.77 10.11 -7.38
CA THR A 216 7.04 10.75 -7.01
C THR A 216 8.25 9.83 -7.24
N LEU A 217 8.07 8.49 -7.20
CA LEU A 217 9.15 7.54 -7.52
C LEU A 217 9.68 7.70 -8.95
N ASN A 218 8.90 8.27 -9.86
CA ASN A 218 9.29 8.49 -11.24
C ASN A 218 10.17 9.74 -11.45
N ASP A 219 10.31 10.57 -10.42
CA ASP A 219 11.13 11.79 -10.44
C ASP A 219 12.62 11.43 -10.22
N ARG A 220 13.33 11.21 -11.33
CA ARG A 220 14.74 10.79 -11.33
C ARG A 220 15.68 11.82 -10.71
N GLU A 221 15.31 13.08 -10.68
CA GLU A 221 16.14 14.14 -10.12
C GLU A 221 16.09 14.13 -8.59
N ARG A 222 14.97 13.68 -8.02
CA ARG A 222 14.78 13.60 -6.58
C ARG A 222 15.16 12.27 -5.98
N ILE A 223 14.92 11.18 -6.71
CA ILE A 223 15.17 9.83 -6.18
C ILE A 223 16.65 9.51 -6.27
N VAL A 224 17.25 9.26 -5.14
CA VAL A 224 18.65 8.85 -5.01
C VAL A 224 18.72 7.39 -4.61
N ILE A 225 19.44 6.58 -5.35
CA ILE A 225 19.69 5.18 -5.02
C ILE A 225 21.16 5.04 -4.69
N ASP A 226 21.44 4.74 -3.43
CA ASP A 226 22.81 4.63 -2.95
C ASP A 226 23.48 3.38 -3.53
N GLU A 227 24.74 3.54 -3.94
CA GLU A 227 25.64 2.48 -4.39
C GLU A 227 25.25 1.74 -5.68
N ASN A 228 24.18 2.15 -6.38
CA ASN A 228 23.77 1.46 -7.61
C ASN A 228 23.06 2.39 -8.61
N GLU A 229 23.81 2.91 -9.56
CA GLU A 229 23.31 3.77 -10.64
C GLU A 229 22.46 3.00 -11.67
N HIS A 230 22.52 1.65 -11.65
CA HIS A 230 21.80 0.79 -12.59
C HIS A 230 20.39 0.40 -12.13
N VAL A 231 19.92 0.92 -11.00
CA VAL A 231 18.55 0.66 -10.51
C VAL A 231 17.65 1.85 -10.78
N ARG A 232 16.46 1.58 -11.27
CA ARG A 232 15.39 2.56 -11.47
C ARG A 232 14.14 2.14 -10.72
N LEU A 233 13.57 3.06 -9.94
CA LEU A 233 12.27 2.87 -9.31
C LEU A 233 11.18 3.46 -10.20
N VAL A 234 10.07 2.74 -10.33
CA VAL A 234 8.91 3.14 -11.14
C VAL A 234 7.64 2.87 -10.34
N GLY A 235 6.86 3.90 -10.08
CA GLY A 235 5.53 3.76 -9.51
C GLY A 235 4.48 3.88 -10.62
N ILE A 236 3.56 2.92 -10.68
CA ILE A 236 2.43 2.93 -11.61
C ILE A 236 1.18 3.40 -10.88
N LYS A 237 0.26 4.07 -11.56
CA LYS A 237 -1.05 4.44 -11.02
C LYS A 237 -1.79 3.22 -10.50
N PHE A 238 -2.79 3.42 -9.65
CA PHE A 238 -3.56 2.32 -9.10
C PHE A 238 -4.26 1.50 -10.18
N PHE A 239 -4.20 0.17 -10.03
CA PHE A 239 -5.04 -0.73 -10.80
C PHE A 239 -6.43 -0.80 -10.15
N ALA A 240 -7.39 -0.08 -10.71
CA ALA A 240 -8.78 -0.04 -10.24
C ALA A 240 -9.76 -0.30 -11.39
N ASN A 241 -10.93 -0.86 -11.07
CA ASN A 241 -11.91 -1.19 -12.11
C ASN A 241 -12.36 0.04 -12.90
N SER A 242 -12.56 1.17 -12.20
CA SER A 242 -13.00 2.45 -12.81
C SER A 242 -11.89 3.20 -13.55
N GLN A 243 -10.63 2.79 -13.40
CA GLN A 243 -9.45 3.48 -13.94
C GLN A 243 -8.49 2.56 -14.70
N MET A 244 -9.00 1.46 -15.22
CA MET A 244 -8.18 0.44 -15.89
C MET A 244 -7.42 1.00 -17.09
N ASP A 245 -8.07 1.84 -17.90
CA ASP A 245 -7.44 2.47 -19.07
C ASP A 245 -6.31 3.44 -18.64
N VAL A 246 -6.50 4.14 -17.53
CA VAL A 246 -5.49 5.04 -16.95
C VAL A 246 -4.27 4.26 -16.50
N PHE A 247 -4.47 3.14 -15.82
CA PHE A 247 -3.39 2.24 -15.41
C PHE A 247 -2.62 1.69 -16.60
N VAL A 248 -3.34 1.18 -17.61
CA VAL A 248 -2.75 0.62 -18.85
C VAL A 248 -1.91 1.67 -19.57
N SER A 249 -2.47 2.86 -19.76
CA SER A 249 -1.76 3.97 -20.41
C SER A 249 -0.52 4.39 -19.61
N ASP A 250 -0.63 4.51 -18.30
CA ASP A 250 0.48 4.88 -17.43
C ASP A 250 1.61 3.84 -17.46
N MET A 251 1.24 2.55 -17.39
CA MET A 251 2.20 1.46 -17.50
C MET A 251 2.91 1.44 -18.87
N GLN A 252 2.17 1.65 -19.96
CA GLN A 252 2.75 1.75 -21.30
C GLN A 252 3.73 2.91 -21.39
N ASN A 253 3.33 4.09 -20.97
CA ASN A 253 4.15 5.29 -21.06
C ASN A 253 5.45 5.16 -20.24
N LYS A 254 5.34 4.67 -19.00
CA LYS A 254 6.49 4.59 -18.09
C LYS A 254 7.47 3.47 -18.44
N LEU A 255 6.96 2.32 -18.89
CA LEU A 255 7.81 1.17 -19.22
C LEU A 255 8.33 1.18 -20.66
N ASN A 256 7.86 2.11 -21.49
CA ASN A 256 8.34 2.28 -22.87
C ASN A 256 9.26 3.48 -23.08
N ASP A 257 9.71 4.17 -22.02
CA ASP A 257 10.53 5.39 -22.12
C ASP A 257 9.94 6.51 -23.00
N GLY A 258 8.61 6.58 -23.08
CA GLY A 258 7.89 7.60 -23.87
C GLY A 258 7.83 7.31 -25.38
N GLU A 259 8.36 6.21 -25.86
CA GLU A 259 8.09 5.78 -27.24
C GLU A 259 6.62 5.35 -27.35
N SER A 260 5.87 6.04 -28.21
CA SER A 260 4.49 5.69 -28.51
C SER A 260 4.42 4.29 -29.10
N LEU A 261 3.87 3.33 -28.36
CA LEU A 261 3.44 2.07 -28.96
C LEU A 261 2.22 2.38 -29.80
N GLU A 262 2.29 2.04 -31.10
CA GLU A 262 1.11 1.97 -31.92
C GLU A 262 0.05 1.14 -31.17
N THR A 263 -1.08 1.77 -30.93
CA THR A 263 -2.23 1.19 -30.23
C THR A 263 -2.87 0.08 -31.07
N SER A 264 -2.29 -1.12 -31.02
CA SER A 264 -3.12 -2.28 -31.34
C SER A 264 -4.07 -2.47 -30.18
N SER A 265 -5.37 -2.31 -30.45
CA SER A 265 -6.48 -2.44 -29.53
C SER A 265 -6.34 -3.70 -28.68
N LEU A 266 -6.03 -3.53 -27.40
CA LEU A 266 -6.17 -4.58 -26.40
C LEU A 266 -7.67 -4.72 -26.10
N SER A 267 -8.33 -5.71 -26.69
CA SER A 267 -9.61 -6.17 -26.20
C SER A 267 -9.39 -6.84 -24.85
N LEU A 268 -9.79 -6.14 -23.80
CA LEU A 268 -9.78 -6.70 -22.43
C LEU A 268 -10.83 -7.82 -22.35
N PRO A 269 -10.50 -9.01 -21.84
CA PRO A 269 -11.53 -9.99 -21.53
C PRO A 269 -12.36 -9.46 -20.36
N LEU A 270 -13.66 -9.32 -20.60
CA LEU A 270 -14.70 -8.99 -19.61
C LEU A 270 -14.80 -10.04 -18.51
#